data_ee5d49d4d4f96b14b2fded344a045681
#
_entry.id   ee5d49d4d4f96b14b2fded344a045681
#
_cell.length_a   1.000
_cell.length_b   1.000
_cell.length_c   1.000
_cell.angle_alpha   90.00
_cell.angle_beta   90.00
_cell.angle_gamma   90.00
#
_symmetry.space_group_name_H-M   'P 1'
#
loop_
_entity.id
_entity.type
_entity.pdbx_description
1 polymer ?
#
loop_
_entity_poly.entity_id
_entity_poly.type
_entity_poly.pdbx_seq_one_letter_code
_entity_poly.pdbx_strand_id
1 'polypeptide(L)'
;MANKNNYFFYLFAVYGKIIFERVHKVMKKTTSIIFTGDIGFDHYMEGRFEDENLLSQDVKKFLQSADHICVNVEGALSDKVKTVNKNGVAALTHSMSPKVGDFLEGIGADIWNLCNNHIMDAGPEGLFDTLELAKEKHADTIGVGKNLSEAMEPLILEEAGGIGIFSVGYQRACRKASEDTPGCFSWSDLENIKKIIEKIKRKCRYCIVVAHAGEEFTCLPNPYTRDRYIEFLNMGADFVVAHHPHVPMNYEKVGDKYIFYSLGNFIFDTDYQRSQYNTEKGVLLKLNLSADSFSFEALGLRINREKETVEKAELPLIFTDVEKEEYEKLAPFSAKAFINATKKQQIYLKPDKYNENTTEEEWHENFYEPLRSGRVPGETLDFQILVPFSESIDYNKWHESKLEDVKAYISEQL
;
A
#
# COMPACT_ATOMS: atom_id res chain seq x y z
N MET A 1 9.97 -63.00 -7.34
CA MET A 1 10.27 -61.93 -8.30
C MET A 1 9.04 -61.03 -8.59
N ALA A 2 8.36 -60.54 -7.56
CA ALA A 2 7.06 -59.86 -7.75
C ALA A 2 6.97 -58.47 -7.05
N ASN A 3 8.05 -57.71 -6.91
CA ASN A 3 7.96 -56.44 -6.17
C ASN A 3 8.69 -55.24 -6.81
N LYS A 4 9.34 -55.37 -7.98
CA LYS A 4 10.01 -54.25 -8.63
C LYS A 4 9.09 -53.45 -9.58
N ASN A 5 8.07 -54.06 -10.16
CA ASN A 5 7.16 -53.39 -11.11
C ASN A 5 6.16 -52.46 -10.41
N ASN A 6 5.73 -52.73 -9.17
CA ASN A 6 4.82 -51.85 -8.44
C ASN A 6 5.49 -50.57 -7.96
N TYR A 7 6.80 -50.61 -7.66
CA TYR A 7 7.56 -49.42 -7.25
C TYR A 7 7.77 -48.44 -8.43
N PHE A 8 7.97 -48.97 -9.62
CA PHE A 8 8.15 -48.16 -10.84
C PHE A 8 6.84 -47.48 -11.25
N PHE A 9 5.70 -48.17 -11.13
CA PHE A 9 4.37 -47.57 -11.38
C PHE A 9 4.00 -46.51 -10.35
N TYR A 10 4.35 -46.69 -9.09
CA TYR A 10 4.11 -45.69 -8.04
C TYR A 10 4.95 -44.43 -8.24
N LEU A 11 6.24 -44.56 -8.57
CA LEU A 11 7.12 -43.45 -8.92
C LEU A 11 6.62 -42.73 -10.17
N PHE A 12 6.18 -43.44 -11.20
CA PHE A 12 5.63 -42.83 -12.42
C PHE A 12 4.32 -42.06 -12.16
N ALA A 13 3.45 -42.58 -11.29
CA ALA A 13 2.22 -41.90 -10.88
C ALA A 13 2.49 -40.63 -10.04
N VAL A 14 3.44 -40.71 -9.11
CA VAL A 14 3.81 -39.56 -8.24
C VAL A 14 4.58 -38.51 -9.05
N TYR A 15 5.59 -38.91 -9.83
CA TYR A 15 6.32 -37.98 -10.69
C TYR A 15 5.47 -37.43 -11.83
N GLY A 16 4.62 -38.27 -12.42
CA GLY A 16 3.65 -37.84 -13.44
C GLY A 16 2.65 -36.82 -12.89
N LYS A 17 2.17 -37.01 -11.65
CA LYS A 17 1.27 -36.06 -11.00
C LYS A 17 1.97 -34.74 -10.68
N ILE A 18 3.20 -34.81 -10.16
CA ILE A 18 4.02 -33.61 -9.87
C ILE A 18 4.38 -32.86 -11.17
N ILE A 19 4.76 -33.58 -12.23
CA ILE A 19 5.04 -32.97 -13.53
C ILE A 19 3.76 -32.40 -14.13
N PHE A 20 2.64 -33.11 -14.05
CA PHE A 20 1.34 -32.63 -14.55
C PHE A 20 0.86 -31.39 -13.79
N GLU A 21 0.97 -31.38 -12.46
CA GLU A 21 0.64 -30.19 -11.64
C GLU A 21 1.57 -29.02 -11.94
N ARG A 22 2.89 -29.25 -12.10
CA ARG A 22 3.83 -28.20 -12.53
C ARG A 22 3.55 -27.70 -13.94
N VAL A 23 3.32 -28.60 -14.89
CA VAL A 23 2.98 -28.22 -16.28
C VAL A 23 1.62 -27.52 -16.32
N HIS A 24 0.64 -27.95 -15.53
CA HIS A 24 -0.65 -27.28 -15.45
C HIS A 24 -0.55 -25.90 -14.80
N LYS A 25 0.32 -25.75 -13.80
CA LYS A 25 0.61 -24.45 -13.15
C LYS A 25 1.32 -23.48 -14.11
N VAL A 26 2.27 -23.98 -14.91
CA VAL A 26 2.97 -23.21 -15.95
C VAL A 26 2.05 -22.91 -17.16
N MET A 27 1.04 -23.75 -17.41
CA MET A 27 0.07 -23.56 -18.51
C MET A 27 -1.18 -22.79 -18.08
N LYS A 28 -1.26 -22.27 -16.86
CA LYS A 28 -2.39 -21.42 -16.48
C LYS A 28 -2.35 -20.16 -17.33
N LYS A 29 -3.30 -20.07 -18.23
CA LYS A 29 -3.35 -19.03 -19.26
C LYS A 29 -3.51 -17.63 -18.67
N THR A 30 -4.06 -17.54 -17.44
CA THR A 30 -4.31 -16.28 -16.72
C THR A 30 -4.14 -16.50 -15.23
N THR A 31 -3.51 -15.57 -14.54
CA THR A 31 -3.37 -15.52 -13.07
C THR A 31 -3.94 -14.22 -12.58
N SER A 32 -4.69 -14.27 -11.50
CA SER A 32 -5.32 -13.09 -10.89
C SER A 32 -4.72 -12.82 -9.51
N ILE A 33 -4.38 -11.54 -9.26
CA ILE A 33 -3.85 -11.07 -7.99
C ILE A 33 -4.74 -9.94 -7.50
N ILE A 34 -5.28 -10.06 -6.29
CA ILE A 34 -5.95 -8.94 -5.61
C ILE A 34 -4.94 -8.23 -4.73
N PHE A 35 -4.93 -6.91 -4.80
CA PHE A 35 -4.27 -6.01 -3.87
C PHE A 35 -5.33 -5.35 -3.00
N THR A 36 -5.14 -5.39 -1.69
CA THR A 36 -6.03 -4.71 -0.72
C THR A 36 -5.49 -3.33 -0.39
N GLY A 37 -6.33 -2.49 0.24
CA GLY A 37 -5.86 -1.30 0.95
C GLY A 37 -5.14 -1.65 2.26
N ASP A 38 -4.90 -0.63 3.08
CA ASP A 38 -4.16 -0.75 4.34
C ASP A 38 -4.93 -1.55 5.38
N ILE A 39 -4.22 -2.42 6.12
CA ILE A 39 -4.78 -3.26 7.21
C ILE A 39 -4.11 -2.88 8.53
N GLY A 40 -4.93 -2.46 9.49
CA GLY A 40 -4.56 -2.25 10.89
C GLY A 40 -5.70 -2.66 11.82
N PHE A 41 -5.45 -3.63 12.69
CA PHE A 41 -6.41 -4.13 13.67
C PHE A 41 -6.13 -3.55 15.06
N ASP A 42 -6.11 -2.24 15.14
CA ASP A 42 -6.03 -1.49 16.39
C ASP A 42 -7.25 -0.55 16.56
N HIS A 43 -7.39 0.07 17.73
CA HIS A 43 -8.50 0.95 18.07
C HIS A 43 -9.88 0.31 17.80
N TYR A 44 -10.68 0.86 16.89
CA TYR A 44 -12.03 0.38 16.58
C TYR A 44 -12.05 -0.99 15.91
N MET A 45 -10.94 -1.40 15.31
CA MET A 45 -10.81 -2.71 14.68
C MET A 45 -10.18 -3.76 15.59
N GLU A 46 -9.78 -3.39 16.82
CA GLU A 46 -9.18 -4.33 17.76
C GLU A 46 -10.12 -5.49 18.06
N GLY A 47 -9.61 -6.73 17.91
CA GLY A 47 -10.38 -7.96 18.12
C GLY A 47 -11.40 -8.29 17.02
N ARG A 48 -11.66 -7.38 16.06
CA ARG A 48 -12.63 -7.63 14.98
C ARG A 48 -12.20 -8.72 14.01
N PHE A 49 -10.93 -9.08 13.99
CA PHE A 49 -10.42 -10.21 13.20
C PHE A 49 -11.03 -11.57 13.60
N GLU A 50 -11.63 -11.69 14.78
CA GLU A 50 -12.34 -12.89 15.23
C GLU A 50 -13.83 -12.90 14.77
N ASP A 51 -14.34 -11.80 14.22
CA ASP A 51 -15.74 -11.70 13.79
C ASP A 51 -15.93 -12.20 12.35
N GLU A 52 -16.65 -13.29 12.20
CA GLU A 52 -16.99 -13.85 10.88
C GLU A 52 -17.77 -12.86 9.98
N ASN A 53 -18.42 -11.86 10.55
CA ASN A 53 -19.21 -10.86 9.84
C ASN A 53 -18.43 -9.56 9.56
N LEU A 54 -17.14 -9.48 9.92
CA LEU A 54 -16.31 -8.32 9.65
C LEU A 54 -16.37 -7.92 8.16
N LEU A 55 -16.29 -8.87 7.25
CA LEU A 55 -16.38 -8.65 5.81
C LEU A 55 -17.75 -9.05 5.27
N SER A 56 -18.39 -8.18 4.50
CA SER A 56 -19.63 -8.50 3.79
C SER A 56 -19.42 -9.65 2.79
N GLN A 57 -20.51 -10.34 2.44
CA GLN A 57 -20.46 -11.47 1.51
C GLN A 57 -19.94 -11.10 0.13
N ASP A 58 -20.20 -9.88 -0.35
CA ASP A 58 -19.69 -9.41 -1.64
C ASP A 58 -18.17 -9.22 -1.61
N VAL A 59 -17.64 -8.69 -0.51
CA VAL A 59 -16.18 -8.56 -0.29
C VAL A 59 -15.53 -9.93 -0.24
N LYS A 60 -16.08 -10.88 0.55
CA LYS A 60 -15.58 -12.26 0.62
C LYS A 60 -15.56 -12.94 -0.75
N LYS A 61 -16.65 -12.82 -1.52
CA LYS A 61 -16.73 -13.40 -2.87
C LYS A 61 -15.69 -12.79 -3.83
N PHE A 62 -15.46 -11.49 -3.73
CA PHE A 62 -14.45 -10.84 -4.57
C PHE A 62 -13.05 -11.34 -4.23
N LEU A 63 -12.69 -11.41 -2.94
CA LEU A 63 -11.41 -11.99 -2.48
C LEU A 63 -11.23 -13.43 -2.96
N GLN A 64 -12.25 -14.27 -2.82
CA GLN A 64 -12.22 -15.67 -3.27
C GLN A 64 -12.14 -15.85 -4.81
N SER A 65 -12.31 -14.77 -5.57
CA SER A 65 -12.24 -14.83 -7.04
C SER A 65 -10.83 -14.70 -7.61
N ALA A 66 -9.82 -14.52 -6.76
CA ALA A 66 -8.43 -14.41 -7.20
C ALA A 66 -7.61 -15.66 -6.86
N ASP A 67 -6.49 -15.81 -7.54
CA ASP A 67 -5.51 -16.87 -7.30
C ASP A 67 -4.54 -16.53 -6.18
N HIS A 68 -4.23 -15.23 -6.04
CA HIS A 68 -3.36 -14.66 -5.02
C HIS A 68 -3.99 -13.41 -4.42
N ILE A 69 -3.70 -13.16 -3.15
CA ILE A 69 -4.12 -11.95 -2.44
C ILE A 69 -2.91 -11.31 -1.77
N CYS A 70 -2.54 -10.13 -2.25
CA CYS A 70 -1.50 -9.31 -1.67
C CYS A 70 -2.13 -8.28 -0.71
N VAL A 71 -1.79 -8.37 0.55
CA VAL A 71 -2.27 -7.48 1.61
C VAL A 71 -1.17 -6.52 2.08
N ASN A 72 -1.51 -5.29 2.40
CA ASN A 72 -0.61 -4.37 3.11
C ASN A 72 -0.88 -4.46 4.61
N VAL A 73 -0.03 -5.17 5.35
CA VAL A 73 -0.13 -5.35 6.81
C VAL A 73 0.61 -4.20 7.48
N GLU A 74 -0.13 -3.16 7.87
CA GLU A 74 0.44 -1.92 8.37
C GLU A 74 0.63 -1.96 9.88
N GLY A 75 1.75 -2.54 10.27
CA GLY A 75 2.16 -2.76 11.65
C GLY A 75 2.69 -4.17 11.89
N ALA A 76 3.38 -4.37 13.01
CA ALA A 76 3.89 -5.67 13.38
C ALA A 76 2.78 -6.56 13.98
N LEU A 77 2.78 -7.84 13.61
CA LEU A 77 1.96 -8.88 14.23
C LEU A 77 2.73 -9.49 15.42
N SER A 78 2.69 -8.83 16.56
CA SER A 78 3.50 -9.21 17.72
C SER A 78 2.89 -8.72 19.02
N ASP A 79 2.96 -9.52 20.07
CA ASP A 79 2.58 -9.14 21.42
C ASP A 79 3.64 -8.26 22.12
N LYS A 80 4.75 -7.97 21.44
CA LYS A 80 5.88 -7.20 21.99
C LYS A 80 5.72 -5.69 21.75
N VAL A 81 4.61 -5.11 22.17
CA VAL A 81 4.36 -3.67 22.03
C VAL A 81 5.39 -2.87 22.83
N LYS A 82 6.21 -2.10 22.14
CA LYS A 82 7.07 -1.09 22.78
C LYS A 82 6.45 0.29 22.55
N THR A 83 5.76 0.79 23.58
CA THR A 83 5.40 2.21 23.62
C THR A 83 6.70 3.02 23.71
N VAL A 84 7.18 3.49 22.57
CA VAL A 84 8.39 4.32 22.54
C VAL A 84 7.98 5.76 22.84
N ASN A 85 8.09 6.15 24.11
CA ASN A 85 8.01 7.54 24.50
C ASN A 85 9.23 8.29 23.95
N LYS A 86 9.11 8.91 22.79
CA LYS A 86 10.07 9.91 22.31
C LYS A 86 9.58 11.28 22.78
N ASN A 87 10.24 11.84 23.80
CA ASN A 87 10.02 13.20 24.30
C ASN A 87 8.63 13.46 24.93
N GLY A 88 8.03 12.48 25.62
CA GLY A 88 6.77 12.68 26.34
C GLY A 88 5.51 12.70 25.45
N VAL A 89 5.65 12.52 24.16
CA VAL A 89 4.54 12.31 23.21
C VAL A 89 4.45 10.81 22.96
N ALA A 90 3.27 10.22 23.19
CA ALA A 90 3.01 8.84 22.77
C ALA A 90 3.23 8.80 21.24
N ALA A 91 4.25 8.05 20.80
CA ALA A 91 4.39 7.79 19.38
C ALA A 91 3.16 7.00 18.93
N LEU A 92 2.57 7.36 17.81
CA LEU A 92 1.60 6.49 17.16
C LEU A 92 2.33 5.17 16.86
N THR A 93 1.88 4.11 17.49
CA THR A 93 2.43 2.76 17.31
C THR A 93 1.29 1.87 16.87
N HIS A 94 1.49 1.20 15.76
CA HIS A 94 0.56 0.17 15.28
C HIS A 94 1.20 -1.20 15.48
N SER A 95 0.67 -1.96 16.43
CA SER A 95 1.07 -3.34 16.66
C SER A 95 -0.20 -4.16 16.89
N MET A 96 -0.32 -5.22 16.13
CA MET A 96 -1.51 -6.05 16.10
C MET A 96 -1.24 -7.40 16.78
N SER A 97 -2.31 -8.01 17.30
CA SER A 97 -2.23 -9.37 17.82
C SER A 97 -1.74 -10.36 16.73
N PRO A 98 -0.85 -11.32 17.07
CA PRO A 98 -0.47 -12.39 16.16
C PRO A 98 -1.66 -13.20 15.61
N LYS A 99 -2.80 -13.23 16.30
CA LYS A 99 -4.04 -13.88 15.83
C LYS A 99 -4.61 -13.28 14.53
N VAL A 100 -4.20 -12.05 14.17
CA VAL A 100 -4.53 -11.47 12.87
C VAL A 100 -4.02 -12.36 11.73
N GLY A 101 -2.94 -13.12 11.95
CA GLY A 101 -2.45 -14.11 10.99
C GLY A 101 -3.50 -15.17 10.61
N ASP A 102 -4.36 -15.59 11.56
CA ASP A 102 -5.45 -16.54 11.29
C ASP A 102 -6.52 -15.92 10.38
N PHE A 103 -6.83 -14.64 10.58
CA PHE A 103 -7.73 -13.88 9.71
C PHE A 103 -7.15 -13.73 8.30
N LEU A 104 -5.88 -13.36 8.18
CA LEU A 104 -5.21 -13.22 6.87
C LEU A 104 -5.19 -14.54 6.10
N GLU A 105 -4.86 -15.64 6.76
CA GLU A 105 -4.95 -16.99 6.19
C GLU A 105 -6.41 -17.31 5.77
N GLY A 106 -7.38 -16.99 6.63
CA GLY A 106 -8.81 -17.23 6.40
C GLY A 106 -9.38 -16.51 5.18
N ILE A 107 -8.87 -15.33 4.82
CA ILE A 107 -9.24 -14.61 3.61
C ILE A 107 -8.42 -15.03 2.38
N GLY A 108 -7.43 -15.90 2.53
CA GLY A 108 -6.56 -16.38 1.47
C GLY A 108 -5.40 -15.45 1.14
N ALA A 109 -4.99 -14.57 2.07
CA ALA A 109 -3.86 -13.65 1.88
C ALA A 109 -2.54 -14.43 1.93
N ASP A 110 -1.97 -14.71 0.79
CA ASP A 110 -0.74 -15.48 0.60
C ASP A 110 0.50 -14.63 0.28
N ILE A 111 0.31 -13.29 0.08
CA ILE A 111 1.40 -12.33 -0.12
C ILE A 111 1.21 -11.18 0.87
N TRP A 112 2.16 -11.02 1.81
CA TRP A 112 2.12 -9.94 2.79
C TRP A 112 3.13 -8.86 2.43
N ASN A 113 2.64 -7.69 2.03
CA ASN A 113 3.46 -6.50 1.99
C ASN A 113 3.66 -5.99 3.40
N LEU A 114 4.91 -6.02 3.85
CA LEU A 114 5.31 -5.55 5.18
C LEU A 114 6.12 -4.26 5.13
N CYS A 115 6.43 -3.77 3.94
CA CYS A 115 7.22 -2.55 3.75
C CYS A 115 6.37 -1.32 4.01
N ASN A 116 6.19 -0.93 5.27
CA ASN A 116 5.42 0.23 5.68
C ASN A 116 6.07 0.96 6.87
N ASN A 117 5.52 2.11 7.23
CA ASN A 117 6.05 2.98 8.28
C ASN A 117 5.85 2.41 9.70
N HIS A 118 4.96 1.43 9.88
CA HIS A 118 4.60 0.87 11.19
C HIS A 118 5.18 -0.52 11.48
N ILE A 119 5.75 -1.22 10.50
CA ILE A 119 6.31 -2.56 10.70
C ILE A 119 7.41 -2.62 11.77
N MET A 120 8.11 -1.51 11.98
CA MET A 120 9.18 -1.40 12.97
C MET A 120 8.74 -0.76 14.30
N ASP A 121 7.46 -0.54 14.53
CA ASP A 121 6.95 0.09 15.78
C ASP A 121 7.18 -0.77 17.01
N ALA A 122 7.09 -2.09 16.88
CA ALA A 122 7.49 -3.06 17.89
C ALA A 122 9.01 -3.39 17.87
N GLY A 123 9.80 -2.66 17.09
CA GLY A 123 11.24 -2.86 16.90
C GLY A 123 11.59 -4.10 16.04
N PRO A 124 12.89 -4.44 15.98
CA PRO A 124 13.34 -5.61 15.21
C PRO A 124 12.66 -6.92 15.63
N GLU A 125 12.39 -7.08 16.92
CA GLU A 125 11.73 -8.28 17.45
C GLU A 125 10.31 -8.43 16.91
N GLY A 126 9.54 -7.32 16.80
CA GLY A 126 8.21 -7.33 16.21
C GLY A 126 8.23 -7.69 14.72
N LEU A 127 9.19 -7.16 13.97
CA LEU A 127 9.40 -7.57 12.58
C LEU A 127 9.70 -9.07 12.47
N PHE A 128 10.59 -9.61 13.33
CA PHE A 128 10.96 -11.03 13.28
C PHE A 128 9.80 -11.94 13.66
N ASP A 129 8.99 -11.57 14.67
CA ASP A 129 7.77 -12.29 15.02
C ASP A 129 6.80 -12.32 13.84
N THR A 130 6.63 -11.20 13.13
CA THR A 130 5.76 -11.09 11.95
C THR A 130 6.25 -11.96 10.79
N LEU A 131 7.56 -11.98 10.52
CA LEU A 131 8.16 -12.83 9.49
C LEU A 131 8.01 -14.32 9.80
N GLU A 132 8.17 -14.72 11.06
CA GLU A 132 7.98 -16.12 11.47
C GLU A 132 6.51 -16.53 11.37
N LEU A 133 5.59 -15.66 11.81
CA LEU A 133 4.16 -15.89 11.66
C LEU A 133 3.74 -16.02 10.17
N ALA A 134 4.24 -15.16 9.30
CA ALA A 134 3.96 -15.26 7.86
C ALA A 134 4.40 -16.63 7.32
N LYS A 135 5.58 -17.11 7.72
CA LYS A 135 6.07 -18.44 7.35
C LYS A 135 5.20 -19.58 7.89
N GLU A 136 4.73 -19.46 9.14
CA GLU A 136 3.78 -20.44 9.75
C GLU A 136 2.46 -20.46 8.97
N LYS A 137 2.01 -19.31 8.47
CA LYS A 137 0.80 -19.14 7.66
C LYS A 137 1.01 -19.43 6.17
N HIS A 138 2.19 -19.90 5.77
CA HIS A 138 2.56 -20.16 4.38
C HIS A 138 2.40 -18.97 3.46
N ALA A 139 2.56 -17.75 3.98
CA ALA A 139 2.53 -16.51 3.22
C ALA A 139 3.94 -16.05 2.84
N ASP A 140 4.09 -15.58 1.60
CA ASP A 140 5.28 -14.90 1.14
C ASP A 140 5.30 -13.45 1.65
N THR A 141 6.48 -12.94 2.03
CA THR A 141 6.64 -11.56 2.49
C THR A 141 7.49 -10.75 1.52
N ILE A 142 7.17 -9.48 1.34
CA ILE A 142 7.90 -8.58 0.45
C ILE A 142 8.27 -7.26 1.13
N GLY A 143 9.45 -6.73 0.75
CA GLY A 143 9.90 -5.37 1.04
C GLY A 143 10.52 -5.15 2.42
N VAL A 144 10.68 -6.20 3.22
CA VAL A 144 11.36 -6.16 4.52
C VAL A 144 12.33 -7.32 4.67
N GLY A 145 13.27 -7.20 5.61
CA GLY A 145 14.20 -8.28 5.90
C GLY A 145 15.04 -8.02 7.14
N LYS A 146 15.82 -9.01 7.53
CA LYS A 146 16.81 -8.90 8.59
C LYS A 146 17.99 -8.02 8.19
N ASN A 147 18.14 -7.77 6.91
CA ASN A 147 19.11 -6.92 6.29
C ASN A 147 18.61 -6.45 4.92
N LEU A 148 19.36 -5.57 4.25
CA LEU A 148 18.98 -5.02 2.95
C LEU A 148 18.83 -6.09 1.86
N SER A 149 19.68 -7.11 1.86
CA SER A 149 19.62 -8.18 0.84
C SER A 149 18.30 -8.95 0.90
N GLU A 150 17.80 -9.27 2.12
CA GLU A 150 16.51 -9.91 2.30
C GLU A 150 15.36 -8.95 1.95
N ALA A 151 15.43 -7.68 2.38
CA ALA A 151 14.41 -6.69 2.10
C ALA A 151 14.22 -6.41 0.60
N MET A 152 15.26 -6.61 -0.19
CA MET A 152 15.28 -6.39 -1.64
C MET A 152 14.82 -7.61 -2.45
N GLU A 153 14.68 -8.81 -1.85
CA GLU A 153 14.39 -10.02 -2.62
C GLU A 153 12.97 -9.99 -3.19
N PRO A 154 12.81 -10.08 -4.51
CA PRO A 154 11.50 -10.09 -5.12
C PRO A 154 10.85 -11.47 -5.02
N LEU A 155 9.53 -11.50 -4.82
CA LEU A 155 8.71 -12.69 -5.04
C LEU A 155 8.56 -12.95 -6.54
N ILE A 156 8.75 -14.19 -6.95
CA ILE A 156 8.55 -14.62 -8.35
C ILE A 156 7.45 -15.67 -8.39
N LEU A 157 6.37 -15.34 -9.08
CA LEU A 157 5.32 -16.28 -9.46
C LEU A 157 5.59 -16.76 -10.88
N GLU A 158 5.56 -18.08 -11.12
CA GLU A 158 5.89 -18.67 -12.43
C GLU A 158 4.74 -18.59 -13.45
N GLU A 159 3.54 -18.25 -12.98
CA GLU A 159 2.32 -18.15 -13.78
C GLU A 159 2.35 -16.98 -14.77
N ALA A 160 1.46 -16.99 -15.77
CA ALA A 160 1.26 -15.91 -16.76
C ALA A 160 2.54 -15.44 -17.46
N GLY A 161 3.54 -16.31 -17.63
CA GLY A 161 4.84 -15.98 -18.21
C GLY A 161 5.82 -15.34 -17.22
N GLY A 162 5.56 -15.48 -15.94
CA GLY A 162 6.34 -14.96 -14.82
C GLY A 162 5.87 -13.57 -14.38
N ILE A 163 5.67 -13.45 -13.06
CA ILE A 163 5.31 -12.19 -12.40
C ILE A 163 6.33 -11.96 -11.27
N GLY A 164 7.07 -10.88 -11.34
CA GLY A 164 7.96 -10.47 -10.26
C GLY A 164 7.32 -9.35 -9.46
N ILE A 165 7.28 -9.50 -8.15
CA ILE A 165 6.67 -8.54 -7.22
C ILE A 165 7.72 -8.18 -6.17
N PHE A 166 7.94 -6.90 -5.93
CA PHE A 166 8.74 -6.43 -4.81
C PHE A 166 8.13 -5.17 -4.21
N SER A 167 8.53 -4.82 -3.00
CA SER A 167 7.96 -3.67 -2.33
C SER A 167 9.04 -2.68 -1.89
N VAL A 168 8.64 -1.40 -1.86
CA VAL A 168 9.48 -0.28 -1.42
C VAL A 168 8.68 0.62 -0.47
N GLY A 169 9.37 1.16 0.53
CA GLY A 169 8.76 2.07 1.51
C GLY A 169 9.37 3.46 1.45
N TYR A 170 8.55 4.46 1.81
CA TYR A 170 8.96 5.83 1.91
C TYR A 170 10.02 6.02 3.00
N GLN A 171 11.21 6.42 2.61
CA GLN A 171 12.39 6.40 3.48
C GLN A 171 12.22 7.21 4.78
N ARG A 172 11.42 8.25 4.78
CA ARG A 172 11.21 9.09 5.96
C ARG A 172 10.41 8.40 7.05
N ALA A 173 9.41 7.66 6.67
CA ALA A 173 8.51 6.97 7.59
C ALA A 173 8.93 5.51 7.80
N CYS A 174 9.28 4.79 6.72
CA CYS A 174 9.69 3.39 6.78
C CYS A 174 11.15 3.28 7.21
N ARG A 175 11.43 2.60 8.32
CA ARG A 175 12.80 2.39 8.80
C ARG A 175 13.58 1.53 7.83
N LYS A 176 14.61 2.13 7.23
CA LYS A 176 15.44 1.53 6.19
C LYS A 176 16.29 0.37 6.72
N ALA A 177 16.31 -0.74 5.99
CA ALA A 177 17.28 -1.80 6.18
C ALA A 177 18.68 -1.37 5.70
N SER A 178 19.72 -1.93 6.32
CA SER A 178 21.13 -1.83 5.86
C SER A 178 21.75 -3.23 5.74
N GLU A 179 23.07 -3.31 5.52
CA GLU A 179 23.76 -4.61 5.40
C GLU A 179 23.56 -5.49 6.64
N ASP A 180 23.48 -4.88 7.82
CA ASP A 180 23.45 -5.55 9.12
C ASP A 180 22.29 -5.11 10.02
N THR A 181 21.38 -4.28 9.52
CA THR A 181 20.19 -3.84 10.28
C THR A 181 18.90 -4.21 9.56
N PRO A 182 17.88 -4.73 10.33
CA PRO A 182 16.59 -5.06 9.77
C PRO A 182 15.76 -3.81 9.45
N GLY A 183 14.85 -3.96 8.51
CA GLY A 183 13.94 -2.89 8.13
C GLY A 183 13.37 -3.04 6.74
N CYS A 184 12.93 -1.92 6.17
CA CYS A 184 12.28 -1.80 4.87
C CYS A 184 13.28 -1.55 3.74
N PHE A 185 12.93 -1.97 2.53
CA PHE A 185 13.61 -1.54 1.33
C PHE A 185 13.16 -0.13 0.94
N SER A 186 14.12 0.79 0.79
CA SER A 186 13.79 2.21 0.58
C SER A 186 13.45 2.51 -0.87
N TRP A 187 12.39 3.27 -1.12
CA TRP A 187 12.02 3.76 -2.45
C TRP A 187 13.02 4.75 -3.07
N SER A 188 13.94 5.28 -2.26
CA SER A 188 15.01 6.20 -2.71
C SER A 188 16.26 5.47 -3.19
N ASP A 189 16.35 4.16 -3.00
CA ASP A 189 17.48 3.35 -3.46
C ASP A 189 17.33 2.97 -4.94
N LEU A 190 17.36 3.99 -5.80
CA LEU A 190 17.07 3.86 -7.24
C LEU A 190 18.02 2.92 -7.96
N GLU A 191 19.26 2.82 -7.51
CA GLU A 191 20.25 1.91 -8.11
C GLU A 191 19.84 0.45 -7.92
N ASN A 192 19.48 0.07 -6.69
CA ASN A 192 19.05 -1.29 -6.39
C ASN A 192 17.66 -1.59 -6.93
N ILE A 193 16.73 -0.62 -6.91
CA ILE A 193 15.41 -0.75 -7.54
C ILE A 193 15.56 -1.07 -9.03
N LYS A 194 16.41 -0.34 -9.75
CA LYS A 194 16.69 -0.59 -11.16
C LYS A 194 17.24 -1.99 -11.39
N LYS A 195 18.21 -2.43 -10.57
CA LYS A 195 18.79 -3.80 -10.66
C LYS A 195 17.74 -4.89 -10.46
N ILE A 196 16.81 -4.69 -9.51
CA ILE A 196 15.72 -5.64 -9.25
C ILE A 196 14.76 -5.69 -10.43
N ILE A 197 14.32 -4.54 -10.93
CA ILE A 197 13.44 -4.46 -12.10
C ILE A 197 14.08 -5.16 -13.30
N GLU A 198 15.36 -4.90 -13.58
CA GLU A 198 16.11 -5.56 -14.65
C GLU A 198 16.24 -7.09 -14.42
N LYS A 199 16.46 -7.53 -13.18
CA LYS A 199 16.51 -8.96 -12.79
C LYS A 199 15.17 -9.63 -13.10
N ILE A 200 14.06 -9.00 -12.70
CA ILE A 200 12.69 -9.49 -12.93
C ILE A 200 12.41 -9.53 -14.45
N LYS A 201 12.61 -8.43 -15.18
CA LYS A 201 12.26 -8.32 -16.60
C LYS A 201 13.06 -9.25 -17.52
N ARG A 202 14.18 -9.80 -17.06
CA ARG A 202 14.91 -10.87 -17.80
C ARG A 202 14.21 -12.23 -17.74
N LYS A 203 13.34 -12.46 -16.76
CA LYS A 203 12.73 -13.79 -16.49
C LYS A 203 11.21 -13.76 -16.49
N CYS A 204 10.63 -12.61 -16.21
CA CYS A 204 9.20 -12.44 -16.02
C CYS A 204 8.59 -11.51 -17.07
N ARG A 205 7.35 -11.82 -17.46
CA ARG A 205 6.54 -10.97 -18.34
C ARG A 205 6.16 -9.67 -17.62
N TYR A 206 5.84 -9.75 -16.31
CA TYR A 206 5.38 -8.62 -15.52
C TYR A 206 6.30 -8.31 -14.35
N CYS A 207 6.47 -7.02 -14.07
CA CYS A 207 7.13 -6.49 -12.91
C CYS A 207 6.17 -5.54 -12.17
N ILE A 208 5.81 -5.88 -10.93
CA ILE A 208 4.90 -5.11 -10.09
C ILE A 208 5.72 -4.54 -8.93
N VAL A 209 5.66 -3.22 -8.77
CA VAL A 209 6.20 -2.52 -7.59
C VAL A 209 5.04 -2.24 -6.65
N VAL A 210 5.09 -2.79 -5.45
CA VAL A 210 4.20 -2.40 -4.36
C VAL A 210 4.89 -1.28 -3.60
N ALA A 211 4.23 -0.14 -3.41
CA ALA A 211 4.84 0.99 -2.73
C ALA A 211 4.03 1.41 -1.51
N HIS A 212 4.67 1.63 -0.37
CA HIS A 212 4.03 2.24 0.78
C HIS A 212 4.60 3.65 0.97
N ALA A 213 4.01 4.60 0.26
CA ALA A 213 4.52 5.96 0.15
C ALA A 213 3.47 6.92 -0.40
N GLY A 214 3.74 8.19 -0.31
CA GLY A 214 2.88 9.28 -0.76
C GLY A 214 2.46 10.18 0.39
N GLU A 215 1.50 11.03 0.13
CA GLU A 215 1.01 12.03 1.07
C GLU A 215 -0.30 11.54 1.69
N GLU A 216 -0.36 11.48 3.02
CA GLU A 216 -1.56 11.07 3.74
C GLU A 216 -2.73 12.02 3.47
N PHE A 217 -3.92 11.45 3.34
CA PHE A 217 -5.22 12.14 3.27
C PHE A 217 -5.40 13.05 2.07
N THR A 218 -4.68 12.79 0.97
CA THR A 218 -4.86 13.49 -0.31
C THR A 218 -5.41 12.53 -1.37
N CYS A 219 -6.27 13.03 -2.26
CA CYS A 219 -6.88 12.18 -3.31
C CYS A 219 -6.06 12.13 -4.60
N LEU A 220 -5.00 12.93 -4.71
CA LEU A 220 -4.08 12.93 -5.82
C LEU A 220 -2.66 12.96 -5.28
N PRO A 221 -1.72 12.27 -5.92
CA PRO A 221 -0.33 12.32 -5.51
C PRO A 221 0.23 13.71 -5.70
N ASN A 222 1.15 14.16 -4.85
CA ASN A 222 1.96 15.33 -5.13
C ASN A 222 2.92 15.06 -6.30
N PRO A 223 3.38 16.10 -7.00
CA PRO A 223 4.24 15.94 -8.19
C PRO A 223 5.45 15.06 -7.96
N TYR A 224 6.09 15.17 -6.80
CA TYR A 224 7.25 14.34 -6.46
C TYR A 224 6.91 12.84 -6.40
N THR A 225 5.82 12.47 -5.74
CA THR A 225 5.38 11.07 -5.63
C THR A 225 5.01 10.51 -7.00
N ARG A 226 4.28 11.30 -7.80
CA ARG A 226 3.95 10.92 -9.17
C ARG A 226 5.20 10.69 -10.01
N ASP A 227 6.16 11.61 -9.98
CA ASP A 227 7.40 11.52 -10.76
C ASP A 227 8.23 10.29 -10.35
N ARG A 228 8.28 9.97 -9.04
CA ARG A 228 8.95 8.77 -8.53
C ARG A 228 8.34 7.49 -9.08
N TYR A 229 7.02 7.38 -9.12
CA TYR A 229 6.36 6.19 -9.65
C TYR A 229 6.51 6.08 -11.18
N ILE A 230 6.48 7.20 -11.89
CA ILE A 230 6.81 7.24 -13.32
C ILE A 230 8.26 6.80 -13.56
N GLU A 231 9.19 7.17 -12.69
CA GLU A 231 10.59 6.71 -12.77
C GLU A 231 10.69 5.18 -12.65
N PHE A 232 9.91 4.53 -11.76
CA PHE A 232 9.84 3.07 -11.68
C PHE A 232 9.33 2.44 -12.98
N LEU A 233 8.29 3.03 -13.59
CA LEU A 233 7.81 2.57 -14.90
C LEU A 233 8.87 2.75 -15.98
N ASN A 234 9.62 3.85 -15.97
CA ASN A 234 10.70 4.10 -16.93
C ASN A 234 11.87 3.13 -16.75
N MET A 235 12.13 2.63 -15.53
CA MET A 235 13.12 1.58 -15.27
C MET A 235 12.66 0.21 -15.78
N GLY A 236 11.37 0.01 -16.10
CA GLY A 236 10.85 -1.22 -16.69
C GLY A 236 9.73 -1.90 -15.89
N ALA A 237 9.29 -1.36 -14.76
CA ALA A 237 8.10 -1.85 -14.08
C ALA A 237 6.86 -1.70 -14.98
N ASP A 238 5.92 -2.63 -14.87
CA ASP A 238 4.67 -2.61 -15.62
C ASP A 238 3.53 -1.99 -14.78
N PHE A 239 3.59 -2.21 -13.47
CA PHE A 239 2.60 -1.70 -12.52
C PHE A 239 3.27 -1.13 -11.27
N VAL A 240 2.70 -0.05 -10.74
CA VAL A 240 2.91 0.41 -9.37
C VAL A 240 1.57 0.36 -8.65
N VAL A 241 1.52 -0.33 -7.51
CA VAL A 241 0.34 -0.39 -6.64
C VAL A 241 0.73 0.19 -5.29
N ALA A 242 0.12 1.31 -4.91
CA ALA A 242 0.59 2.07 -3.76
C ALA A 242 -0.41 2.14 -2.60
N HIS A 243 0.14 2.38 -1.41
CA HIS A 243 -0.46 2.39 -0.08
C HIS A 243 0.07 3.59 0.71
N HIS A 244 -0.41 3.80 1.95
CA HIS A 244 -0.01 4.86 2.87
C HIS A 244 -0.91 6.11 2.90
N PRO A 245 -1.46 6.63 1.80
CA PRO A 245 -2.32 7.81 1.88
C PRO A 245 -3.61 7.63 2.69
N HIS A 246 -4.01 6.41 3.03
CA HIS A 246 -5.22 6.04 3.78
C HIS A 246 -6.54 6.50 3.15
N VAL A 247 -6.49 7.07 1.97
CA VAL A 247 -7.64 7.45 1.15
C VAL A 247 -7.42 6.96 -0.28
N PRO A 248 -8.46 6.54 -0.99
CA PRO A 248 -8.32 6.18 -2.40
C PRO A 248 -7.85 7.37 -3.24
N MET A 249 -6.88 7.13 -4.10
CA MET A 249 -6.42 8.07 -5.13
C MET A 249 -6.81 7.59 -6.52
N ASN A 250 -6.56 8.42 -7.51
CA ASN A 250 -6.68 8.06 -8.93
C ASN A 250 -5.71 6.95 -9.32
N TYR A 251 -5.93 6.40 -10.50
CA TYR A 251 -4.89 5.69 -11.23
C TYR A 251 -4.47 6.49 -12.47
N GLU A 252 -3.34 6.15 -13.05
CA GLU A 252 -2.80 6.77 -14.25
C GLU A 252 -2.30 5.72 -15.21
N LYS A 253 -2.71 5.82 -16.47
CA LYS A 253 -2.18 5.02 -17.56
C LYS A 253 -1.02 5.75 -18.23
N VAL A 254 0.15 5.15 -18.23
CA VAL A 254 1.38 5.69 -18.84
C VAL A 254 1.84 4.74 -19.95
N GLY A 255 1.40 4.98 -21.17
CA GLY A 255 1.58 4.05 -22.28
C GLY A 255 0.76 2.78 -22.09
N ASP A 256 1.43 1.64 -21.95
CA ASP A 256 0.83 0.33 -21.65
C ASP A 256 0.97 -0.09 -20.18
N LYS A 257 1.39 0.81 -19.32
CA LYS A 257 1.66 0.62 -17.89
C LYS A 257 0.68 1.38 -17.02
N TYR A 258 0.58 1.00 -15.74
CA TYR A 258 -0.35 1.63 -14.81
C TYR A 258 0.26 1.95 -13.45
N ILE A 259 -0.16 3.07 -12.88
CA ILE A 259 0.10 3.45 -11.49
C ILE A 259 -1.25 3.55 -10.79
N PHE A 260 -1.43 2.83 -9.69
CA PHE A 260 -2.53 2.96 -8.75
C PHE A 260 -1.99 3.67 -7.51
N TYR A 261 -2.28 4.95 -7.36
CA TYR A 261 -1.59 5.83 -6.41
C TYR A 261 -1.96 5.57 -4.94
N SER A 262 -3.16 5.09 -4.68
CA SER A 262 -3.57 4.58 -3.36
C SER A 262 -4.86 3.78 -3.46
N LEU A 263 -4.91 2.66 -2.74
CA LEU A 263 -6.12 1.86 -2.59
C LEU A 263 -6.94 2.27 -1.35
N GLY A 264 -6.44 3.21 -0.54
CA GLY A 264 -7.09 3.60 0.71
C GLY A 264 -7.06 2.51 1.78
N ASN A 265 -7.97 2.56 2.72
CA ASN A 265 -8.06 1.59 3.81
C ASN A 265 -8.91 0.36 3.42
N PHE A 266 -8.41 -0.83 3.77
CA PHE A 266 -9.23 -2.04 3.77
C PHE A 266 -9.83 -2.28 5.16
N ILE A 267 -8.98 -2.37 6.18
CA ILE A 267 -9.37 -2.53 7.58
C ILE A 267 -8.46 -1.63 8.41
N PHE A 268 -8.82 -0.37 8.57
CA PHE A 268 -8.01 0.58 9.31
C PHE A 268 -8.90 1.73 9.80
N ASP A 269 -9.20 1.77 11.10
CA ASP A 269 -10.11 2.77 11.66
C ASP A 269 -9.69 3.18 13.08
N THR A 270 -9.10 4.35 13.20
CA THR A 270 -8.64 4.97 14.46
C THR A 270 -9.32 6.32 14.65
N ASP A 271 -9.23 6.91 15.83
CA ASP A 271 -9.71 8.28 16.07
C ASP A 271 -9.10 9.27 15.08
N TYR A 272 -7.82 9.08 14.77
CA TYR A 272 -7.13 9.92 13.79
C TYR A 272 -7.69 9.74 12.38
N GLN A 273 -7.91 8.50 11.94
CA GLN A 273 -8.55 8.22 10.65
C GLN A 273 -9.96 8.82 10.59
N ARG A 274 -10.75 8.71 11.67
CA ARG A 274 -12.10 9.28 11.74
C ARG A 274 -12.12 10.81 11.69
N SER A 275 -11.02 11.46 12.06
CA SER A 275 -10.86 12.91 11.97
C SER A 275 -10.53 13.42 10.55
N GLN A 276 -10.24 12.52 9.62
CA GLN A 276 -9.88 12.82 8.24
C GLN A 276 -11.00 12.42 7.27
N TYR A 277 -11.01 13.04 6.06
CA TYR A 277 -12.01 12.76 5.04
C TYR A 277 -11.69 11.49 4.28
N ASN A 278 -12.74 10.73 3.91
CA ASN A 278 -12.67 9.57 3.01
C ASN A 278 -11.82 8.39 3.49
N THR A 279 -11.35 8.41 4.74
CA THR A 279 -10.55 7.30 5.30
C THR A 279 -11.37 6.04 5.59
N GLU A 280 -12.71 6.15 5.54
CA GLU A 280 -13.63 5.02 5.56
C GLU A 280 -13.73 4.31 4.19
N LYS A 281 -13.16 4.89 3.12
CA LYS A 281 -13.25 4.36 1.76
C LYS A 281 -11.99 3.58 1.40
N GLY A 282 -12.18 2.55 0.58
CA GLY A 282 -11.09 1.74 0.06
C GLY A 282 -11.44 1.11 -1.29
N VAL A 283 -10.43 0.45 -1.86
CA VAL A 283 -10.56 -0.28 -3.12
C VAL A 283 -9.84 -1.62 -3.01
N LEU A 284 -10.48 -2.70 -3.46
CA LEU A 284 -9.80 -3.92 -3.82
C LEU A 284 -9.49 -3.88 -5.32
N LEU A 285 -8.22 -3.96 -5.67
CA LEU A 285 -7.75 -3.99 -7.04
C LEU A 285 -7.40 -5.41 -7.44
N LYS A 286 -8.02 -5.95 -8.49
CA LYS A 286 -7.69 -7.26 -9.02
C LYS A 286 -7.03 -7.11 -10.39
N LEU A 287 -5.78 -7.53 -10.51
CA LEU A 287 -5.07 -7.65 -11.77
C LEU A 287 -5.26 -9.06 -12.34
N ASN A 288 -5.74 -9.16 -13.57
CA ASN A 288 -5.83 -10.40 -14.33
C ASN A 288 -4.71 -10.41 -15.36
N LEU A 289 -3.71 -11.27 -15.17
CA LEU A 289 -2.46 -11.28 -15.94
C LEU A 289 -2.37 -12.55 -16.80
N SER A 290 -2.02 -12.42 -18.08
CA SER A 290 -1.70 -13.53 -18.96
C SER A 290 -0.37 -13.27 -19.67
N ALA A 291 0.16 -14.27 -20.37
CA ALA A 291 1.40 -14.10 -21.12
C ALA A 291 1.32 -12.99 -22.18
N ASP A 292 0.12 -12.73 -22.72
CA ASP A 292 -0.08 -11.84 -23.87
C ASP A 292 -0.72 -10.50 -23.50
N SER A 293 -1.54 -10.48 -22.43
CA SER A 293 -2.37 -9.33 -22.08
C SER A 293 -2.66 -9.26 -20.59
N PHE A 294 -3.17 -8.13 -20.14
CA PHE A 294 -3.71 -7.96 -18.80
C PHE A 294 -5.02 -7.17 -18.85
N SER A 295 -5.78 -7.28 -17.77
CA SER A 295 -6.91 -6.42 -17.44
C SER A 295 -6.94 -6.22 -15.92
N PHE A 296 -7.73 -5.26 -15.46
CA PHE A 296 -8.00 -5.13 -14.04
C PHE A 296 -9.49 -4.92 -13.76
N GLU A 297 -9.88 -5.30 -12.56
CA GLU A 297 -11.19 -5.06 -11.97
C GLU A 297 -10.99 -4.38 -10.62
N ALA A 298 -11.95 -3.57 -10.20
CA ALA A 298 -11.91 -2.92 -8.90
C ALA A 298 -13.25 -3.04 -8.18
N LEU A 299 -13.21 -3.23 -6.86
CA LEU A 299 -14.37 -3.22 -5.98
C LEU A 299 -14.22 -2.10 -4.97
N GLY A 300 -15.19 -1.16 -4.94
CA GLY A 300 -15.24 -0.13 -3.91
C GLY A 300 -15.63 -0.72 -2.55
N LEU A 301 -14.97 -0.21 -1.51
CA LEU A 301 -15.16 -0.61 -0.12
C LEU A 301 -15.56 0.60 0.73
N ARG A 302 -16.27 0.28 1.82
CA ARG A 302 -16.53 1.22 2.91
C ARG A 302 -16.39 0.52 4.25
N ILE A 303 -15.63 1.12 5.16
CA ILE A 303 -15.65 0.78 6.57
C ILE A 303 -16.92 1.38 7.17
N ASN A 304 -17.84 0.53 7.59
CA ASN A 304 -19.05 0.94 8.31
C ASN A 304 -18.66 1.19 9.77
N ARG A 305 -18.46 2.44 10.14
CA ARG A 305 -17.97 2.87 11.45
C ARG A 305 -18.94 2.65 12.60
N GLU A 306 -20.22 2.44 12.30
CA GLU A 306 -21.24 2.13 13.32
C GLU A 306 -21.26 0.64 13.67
N LYS A 307 -21.06 -0.22 12.65
CA LYS A 307 -21.05 -1.69 12.81
C LYS A 307 -19.64 -2.25 12.96
N GLU A 308 -18.61 -1.44 12.69
CA GLU A 308 -17.20 -1.84 12.63
C GLU A 308 -16.99 -3.04 11.67
N THR A 309 -17.56 -2.91 10.46
CA THR A 309 -17.51 -3.93 9.39
C THR A 309 -17.04 -3.30 8.09
N VAL A 310 -16.57 -4.13 7.15
CA VAL A 310 -16.17 -3.71 5.81
C VAL A 310 -17.22 -4.19 4.81
N GLU A 311 -17.84 -3.24 4.13
CA GLU A 311 -18.92 -3.48 3.20
C GLU A 311 -18.51 -3.09 1.78
N LYS A 312 -19.11 -3.75 0.77
CA LYS A 312 -19.03 -3.30 -0.62
C LYS A 312 -19.69 -1.93 -0.75
N ALA A 313 -19.04 -1.05 -1.48
CA ALA A 313 -19.56 0.28 -1.81
C ALA A 313 -19.37 0.57 -3.32
N GLU A 314 -19.88 1.71 -3.76
CA GLU A 314 -19.51 2.25 -5.07
C GLU A 314 -18.02 2.59 -5.09
N LEU A 315 -17.41 2.47 -6.26
CA LEU A 315 -16.02 2.91 -6.43
C LEU A 315 -15.92 4.40 -6.11
N PRO A 316 -14.90 4.82 -5.35
CA PRO A 316 -14.65 6.24 -5.15
C PRO A 316 -14.51 6.96 -6.51
N LEU A 317 -15.17 8.10 -6.64
CA LEU A 317 -15.18 8.86 -7.91
C LEU A 317 -13.78 9.22 -8.41
N ILE A 318 -12.86 9.43 -7.46
CA ILE A 318 -11.46 9.73 -7.78
C ILE A 318 -10.71 8.51 -8.35
N PHE A 319 -11.18 7.27 -8.12
CA PHE A 319 -10.55 6.07 -8.66
C PHE A 319 -10.85 5.94 -10.16
N THR A 320 -10.25 6.80 -10.94
CA THR A 320 -10.35 6.92 -12.39
C THR A 320 -8.99 7.22 -13.01
N ASP A 321 -8.86 7.07 -14.33
CA ASP A 321 -7.68 7.51 -15.05
C ASP A 321 -7.63 9.04 -15.10
N VAL A 322 -6.57 9.62 -14.55
CA VAL A 322 -6.34 11.06 -14.59
C VAL A 322 -5.11 11.33 -15.44
N GLU A 323 -5.35 11.78 -16.66
CA GLU A 323 -4.29 12.11 -17.61
C GLU A 323 -3.45 13.30 -17.11
N LYS A 324 -2.21 13.39 -17.61
CA LYS A 324 -1.23 14.40 -17.17
C LYS A 324 -1.77 15.83 -17.19
N GLU A 325 -2.43 16.23 -18.27
CA GLU A 325 -2.95 17.61 -18.41
C GLU A 325 -4.04 17.92 -17.37
N GLU A 326 -4.85 16.93 -17.03
CA GLU A 326 -5.87 17.03 -16.00
C GLU A 326 -5.24 17.05 -14.61
N TYR A 327 -4.28 16.16 -14.37
CA TYR A 327 -3.52 16.12 -13.13
C TYR A 327 -2.88 17.50 -12.83
N GLU A 328 -2.24 18.14 -13.80
CA GLU A 328 -1.60 19.44 -13.62
C GLU A 328 -2.59 20.54 -13.19
N LYS A 329 -3.86 20.42 -13.55
CA LYS A 329 -4.91 21.33 -13.09
C LYS A 329 -5.41 21.02 -11.68
N LEU A 330 -5.38 19.75 -11.28
CA LEU A 330 -5.90 19.29 -9.99
C LEU A 330 -4.82 19.26 -8.89
N ALA A 331 -3.55 19.15 -9.23
CA ALA A 331 -2.44 19.04 -8.29
C ALA A 331 -2.39 20.15 -7.21
N PRO A 332 -2.69 21.43 -7.52
CA PRO A 332 -2.74 22.48 -6.50
C PRO A 332 -3.71 22.20 -5.35
N PHE A 333 -4.83 21.55 -5.65
CA PHE A 333 -5.84 21.21 -4.65
C PHE A 333 -5.38 20.07 -3.74
N SER A 334 -4.74 19.06 -4.33
CA SER A 334 -4.14 17.97 -3.57
C SER A 334 -3.06 18.50 -2.61
N ALA A 335 -2.22 19.42 -3.08
CA ALA A 335 -1.20 20.05 -2.27
C ALA A 335 -1.80 20.82 -1.08
N LYS A 336 -2.90 21.55 -1.28
CA LYS A 336 -3.60 22.24 -0.20
C LYS A 336 -4.21 21.23 0.79
N ALA A 337 -4.76 20.13 0.30
CA ALA A 337 -5.27 19.06 1.13
C ALA A 337 -4.21 18.49 2.07
N PHE A 338 -3.03 18.23 1.53
CA PHE A 338 -1.89 17.73 2.30
C PHE A 338 -1.51 18.69 3.44
N ILE A 339 -1.43 20.00 3.16
CA ILE A 339 -1.16 21.00 4.20
C ILE A 339 -2.23 20.96 5.29
N ASN A 340 -3.51 20.93 4.90
CA ASN A 340 -4.60 20.90 5.88
C ASN A 340 -4.57 19.64 6.74
N ALA A 341 -4.30 18.48 6.15
CA ALA A 341 -4.16 17.21 6.88
C ALA A 341 -2.97 17.26 7.85
N THR A 342 -1.81 17.74 7.39
CA THR A 342 -0.61 17.86 8.22
C THR A 342 -0.79 18.87 9.35
N LYS A 343 -1.51 19.97 9.11
CA LYS A 343 -1.87 20.95 10.15
C LYS A 343 -2.74 20.31 11.22
N LYS A 344 -3.78 19.54 10.85
CA LYS A 344 -4.61 18.81 11.80
C LYS A 344 -3.79 17.81 12.61
N GLN A 345 -2.88 17.08 11.97
CA GLN A 345 -1.97 16.16 12.65
C GLN A 345 -1.09 16.87 13.69
N GLN A 346 -0.53 18.04 13.35
CA GLN A 346 0.27 18.81 14.32
C GLN A 346 -0.56 19.30 15.50
N ILE A 347 -1.81 19.73 15.26
CA ILE A 347 -2.73 20.11 16.32
C ILE A 347 -3.00 18.92 17.26
N TYR A 348 -3.25 17.73 16.68
CA TYR A 348 -3.48 16.51 17.45
C TYR A 348 -2.24 16.04 18.23
N LEU A 349 -1.07 16.03 17.60
CA LEU A 349 0.17 15.51 18.21
C LEU A 349 0.88 16.53 19.12
N LYS A 350 0.66 17.82 18.91
CA LYS A 350 1.34 18.93 19.62
C LYS A 350 0.36 20.04 19.95
N PRO A 351 -0.68 19.78 20.75
CA PRO A 351 -1.75 20.76 21.02
C PRO A 351 -1.25 22.04 21.68
N ASP A 352 -0.15 22.00 22.44
CA ASP A 352 0.46 23.18 23.07
C ASP A 352 1.15 24.11 22.05
N LYS A 353 1.50 23.59 20.88
CA LYS A 353 2.26 24.31 19.85
C LYS A 353 1.39 24.75 18.68
N TYR A 354 0.38 23.94 18.37
CA TYR A 354 -0.57 24.20 17.29
C TYR A 354 -1.99 24.06 17.82
N ASN A 355 -2.86 24.96 17.40
CA ASN A 355 -4.28 24.94 17.75
C ASN A 355 -5.11 25.48 16.58
N GLU A 356 -6.44 25.55 16.76
CA GLU A 356 -7.37 26.00 15.74
C GLU A 356 -7.11 27.41 15.21
N ASN A 357 -6.43 28.25 15.98
CA ASN A 357 -6.06 29.60 15.58
C ASN A 357 -4.68 29.69 14.92
N THR A 358 -3.92 28.58 14.84
CA THR A 358 -2.63 28.55 14.13
C THR A 358 -2.87 28.84 12.66
N THR A 359 -2.27 29.93 12.19
CA THR A 359 -2.41 30.33 10.78
C THR A 359 -1.69 29.37 9.85
N GLU A 360 -2.11 29.34 8.58
CA GLU A 360 -1.43 28.57 7.54
C GLU A 360 0.02 29.01 7.36
N GLU A 361 0.29 30.31 7.50
CA GLU A 361 1.62 30.91 7.42
C GLU A 361 2.52 30.46 8.57
N GLU A 362 2.05 30.53 9.81
CA GLU A 362 2.79 30.04 10.99
C GLU A 362 3.09 28.53 10.90
N TRP A 363 2.12 27.74 10.42
CA TRP A 363 2.33 26.32 10.20
C TRP A 363 3.37 26.07 9.12
N HIS A 364 3.31 26.83 8.00
CA HIS A 364 4.21 26.72 6.89
C HIS A 364 5.65 27.05 7.30
N GLU A 365 5.88 28.16 8.02
CA GLU A 365 7.20 28.54 8.49
C GLU A 365 7.79 27.55 9.52
N ASN A 366 6.99 27.11 10.47
CA ASN A 366 7.48 26.34 11.61
C ASN A 366 7.59 24.85 11.36
N PHE A 367 6.85 24.34 10.40
CA PHE A 367 6.82 22.90 10.10
C PHE A 367 7.20 22.60 8.65
N TYR A 368 6.45 23.13 7.70
CA TYR A 368 6.56 22.75 6.31
C TYR A 368 7.87 23.23 5.66
N GLU A 369 8.24 24.50 5.82
CA GLU A 369 9.50 25.02 5.26
C GLU A 369 10.75 24.37 5.84
N PRO A 370 10.89 24.14 7.15
CA PRO A 370 11.99 23.36 7.69
C PRO A 370 12.08 21.96 7.09
N LEU A 371 10.94 21.33 6.85
CA LEU A 371 10.86 20.02 6.25
C LEU A 371 11.30 20.05 4.77
N ARG A 372 10.70 20.94 3.99
CA ARG A 372 10.99 21.12 2.56
C ARG A 372 12.45 21.52 2.29
N SER A 373 13.01 22.38 3.12
CA SER A 373 14.37 22.91 2.96
C SER A 373 15.49 22.00 3.45
N GLY A 374 15.20 20.81 3.97
CA GLY A 374 16.22 19.90 4.48
C GLY A 374 16.79 20.28 5.85
N ARG A 375 16.21 21.25 6.54
CA ARG A 375 16.66 21.66 7.88
C ARG A 375 16.25 20.67 8.97
N VAL A 376 15.29 19.82 8.69
CA VAL A 376 14.90 18.72 9.58
C VAL A 376 15.58 17.45 9.07
N PRO A 377 16.26 16.65 9.92
CA PRO A 377 16.83 15.37 9.53
C PRO A 377 15.76 14.45 8.95
N GLY A 378 16.03 13.92 7.77
CA GLY A 378 15.11 13.09 7.02
C GLY A 378 15.05 13.53 5.55
N GLU A 379 14.38 12.78 4.72
CA GLU A 379 14.22 13.13 3.32
C GLU A 379 13.19 14.22 3.13
N THR A 380 13.68 15.39 2.99
CA THR A 380 12.88 16.60 2.87
C THR A 380 12.55 16.96 1.45
N LEU A 381 13.20 16.33 0.49
CA LEU A 381 12.95 16.51 -0.94
C LEU A 381 11.55 16.03 -1.35
N ASP A 382 10.94 15.20 -0.53
CA ASP A 382 9.67 14.55 -0.81
C ASP A 382 8.45 15.46 -0.65
N PHE A 383 8.65 16.67 -0.12
CA PHE A 383 7.58 17.65 0.09
C PHE A 383 7.71 18.88 -0.80
N GLN A 384 8.26 18.74 -1.98
CA GLN A 384 8.25 19.83 -2.95
C GLN A 384 6.85 19.96 -3.56
N ILE A 385 6.01 20.73 -2.91
CA ILE A 385 4.79 21.21 -3.54
C ILE A 385 5.21 22.32 -4.48
N LEU A 386 5.29 22.02 -5.76
CA LEU A 386 5.72 22.93 -6.80
C LEU A 386 4.62 23.88 -7.27
N VAL A 387 3.42 23.80 -6.68
CA VAL A 387 2.23 24.47 -7.17
C VAL A 387 1.75 25.49 -6.16
N PRO A 388 1.53 26.75 -6.55
CA PRO A 388 0.97 27.77 -5.66
C PRO A 388 -0.47 27.43 -5.27
N PHE A 389 -0.80 27.70 -4.00
CA PHE A 389 -2.16 27.52 -3.49
C PHE A 389 -3.06 28.66 -3.89
N SER A 390 -4.31 28.36 -4.19
CA SER A 390 -5.37 29.34 -4.25
C SER A 390 -6.13 29.33 -2.92
N GLU A 391 -6.14 30.47 -2.23
CA GLU A 391 -6.81 30.64 -0.93
C GLU A 391 -8.34 30.48 -1.00
N SER A 392 -8.92 30.52 -2.21
CA SER A 392 -10.35 30.47 -2.45
C SER A 392 -10.93 29.06 -2.55
N ILE A 393 -10.12 27.99 -2.40
CA ILE A 393 -10.55 26.63 -2.67
C ILE A 393 -11.09 25.97 -1.41
N ASP A 394 -12.36 25.60 -1.45
CA ASP A 394 -12.98 24.75 -0.43
C ASP A 394 -12.63 23.28 -0.69
N TYR A 395 -11.63 22.79 0.04
CA TYR A 395 -11.15 21.42 -0.06
C TYR A 395 -12.23 20.37 0.29
N ASN A 396 -13.07 20.66 1.27
CA ASN A 396 -14.14 19.74 1.65
C ASN A 396 -15.14 19.57 0.48
N LYS A 397 -15.46 20.67 -0.18
CA LYS A 397 -16.34 20.66 -1.36
C LYS A 397 -15.73 19.85 -2.50
N TRP A 398 -14.44 19.97 -2.71
CA TRP A 398 -13.74 19.19 -3.73
C TRP A 398 -13.78 17.68 -3.44
N HIS A 399 -13.56 17.26 -2.20
CA HIS A 399 -13.62 15.84 -1.81
C HIS A 399 -15.01 15.22 -1.94
N GLU A 400 -16.05 15.99 -1.81
CA GLU A 400 -17.43 15.53 -1.87
C GLU A 400 -18.00 15.53 -3.29
N SER A 401 -17.35 16.22 -4.22
CA SER A 401 -17.83 16.43 -5.58
C SER A 401 -17.39 15.31 -6.54
N LYS A 402 -18.17 15.16 -7.63
CA LYS A 402 -17.72 14.39 -8.80
C LYS A 402 -16.54 15.08 -9.46
N LEU A 403 -15.70 14.34 -10.18
CA LEU A 403 -14.52 14.90 -10.84
C LEU A 403 -14.90 16.02 -11.83
N GLU A 404 -16.02 15.88 -12.56
CA GLU A 404 -16.55 16.91 -13.45
C GLU A 404 -16.98 18.17 -12.70
N ASP A 405 -17.57 18.02 -11.54
CA ASP A 405 -17.95 19.14 -10.68
C ASP A 405 -16.69 19.85 -10.13
N VAL A 406 -15.65 19.07 -9.82
CA VAL A 406 -14.35 19.63 -9.44
C VAL A 406 -13.73 20.42 -10.58
N LYS A 407 -13.75 19.89 -11.81
CA LYS A 407 -13.26 20.62 -13.00
C LYS A 407 -14.02 21.90 -13.25
N ALA A 408 -15.36 21.87 -13.14
CA ALA A 408 -16.20 23.07 -13.28
C ALA A 408 -15.82 24.11 -12.21
N TYR A 409 -15.68 23.69 -10.96
CA TYR A 409 -15.29 24.53 -9.85
C TYR A 409 -13.90 25.17 -10.04
N ILE A 410 -12.93 24.40 -10.53
CA ILE A 410 -11.58 24.92 -10.86
C ILE A 410 -11.65 25.95 -11.98
N SER A 411 -12.43 25.67 -13.02
CA SER A 411 -12.57 26.58 -14.18
C SER A 411 -13.21 27.92 -13.81
N GLU A 412 -14.03 27.99 -12.78
CA GLU A 412 -14.60 29.22 -12.25
C GLU A 412 -13.60 30.05 -11.42
N GLN A 413 -12.52 29.43 -10.93
CA GLN A 413 -11.53 30.07 -10.05
C GLN A 413 -10.25 30.51 -10.80
N LEU A 414 -10.06 30.03 -12.03
CA LEU A 414 -8.95 30.40 -12.92
C LEU A 414 -9.31 31.52 -13.89
#